data_a5dd0a5605f37eb3427cccb7cff72bdd
#
_entry.id   a5dd0a5605f37eb3427cccb7cff72bdd
#
_cell.length_a   1.000
_cell.length_b   1.000
_cell.length_c   1.000
_cell.angle_alpha   90.00
_cell.angle_beta   90.00
_cell.angle_gamma   90.00
#
_symmetry.space_group_name_H-M   'P 1'
#
loop_
_entity.id
_entity.type
_entity.pdbx_description
1 polymer ?
#
loop_
_entity_poly.entity_id
_entity_poly.type
_entity_poly.pdbx_seq_one_letter_code
_entity_poly.pdbx_strand_id
1 'polypeptide(L)'
;DVYKRQLPDDIDNDELDDVEPVGDEAQLYEHFRVVVDKGQEMVRVDKYLFDRLTNSSRNRIQKAADAGFVMANGKAVKSSYKVKPMDVITVMMDRPRYENEVIPEDIPLDIVYEDKYLMVVNKPAGLVVHPGHGNYHGTLVNAIAWHMKDNPDYDANDPHVGLVHRIDKDTSGLLVIAKTPDAKTNLGNQFFNKTTK
;
A
#
# COMPACT_ATOMS: atom_id res chain seq x y z
N ASP A 1 -20.20 5.58 -19.73
CA ASP A 1 -20.45 5.45 -18.29
C ASP A 1 -20.29 4.02 -17.76
N VAL A 2 -19.33 3.28 -18.27
CA VAL A 2 -19.03 1.94 -17.76
C VAL A 2 -17.54 1.69 -17.98
N TYR A 3 -16.65 2.19 -17.14
CA TYR A 3 -15.28 1.66 -16.93
C TYR A 3 -14.56 2.46 -15.85
N LYS A 4 -15.20 2.65 -14.67
CA LYS A 4 -14.44 2.76 -13.44
C LYS A 4 -14.13 1.33 -13.00
N ARG A 5 -13.12 0.70 -13.63
CA ARG A 5 -12.44 -0.42 -12.96
C ARG A 5 -11.81 0.15 -11.71
N GLN A 6 -12.24 -0.34 -10.56
CA GLN A 6 -11.54 -0.15 -9.31
C GLN A 6 -10.09 -0.57 -9.51
N LEU A 7 -9.21 0.41 -9.58
CA LEU A 7 -7.79 0.19 -9.41
C LEU A 7 -7.57 -0.09 -7.93
N PRO A 8 -6.67 -1.01 -7.57
CA PRO A 8 -6.33 -1.25 -6.16
C PRO A 8 -5.96 0.06 -5.46
N ASP A 9 -6.46 0.27 -4.25
CA ASP A 9 -6.32 1.48 -3.43
C ASP A 9 -4.89 1.73 -2.89
N ASP A 10 -3.85 1.19 -3.52
CA ASP A 10 -2.55 0.95 -2.90
C ASP A 10 -1.37 1.64 -3.56
N ILE A 11 -1.44 2.94 -3.72
CA ILE A 11 -0.23 3.76 -3.67
C ILE A 11 -0.35 4.57 -2.38
N ASP A 12 0.31 4.09 -1.32
CA ASP A 12 0.38 4.79 -0.04
C ASP A 12 0.84 6.23 -0.25
N ASN A 13 0.17 7.16 0.42
CA ASN A 13 0.34 8.59 0.21
C ASN A 13 1.76 9.11 0.48
N ASP A 14 2.58 8.37 1.23
CA ASP A 14 3.92 8.78 1.65
C ASP A 14 5.03 8.30 0.70
N GLU A 15 4.74 7.38 -0.22
CA GLU A 15 5.74 6.63 -0.97
C GLU A 15 6.37 7.35 -2.17
N LEU A 16 5.79 8.45 -2.66
CA LEU A 16 6.32 9.20 -3.79
C LEU A 16 7.05 10.50 -3.39
N ASP A 17 7.14 10.83 -2.10
CA ASP A 17 7.80 12.07 -1.67
C ASP A 17 9.34 11.95 -1.61
N ASP A 18 9.88 10.72 -1.45
CA ASP A 18 11.32 10.43 -1.35
C ASP A 18 11.89 9.72 -2.59
N VAL A 19 11.45 10.11 -3.79
CA VAL A 19 11.92 9.49 -5.04
C VAL A 19 13.31 10.01 -5.39
N GLU A 20 14.33 9.19 -5.18
CA GLU A 20 15.68 9.43 -5.73
C GLU A 20 15.75 9.05 -7.22
N PRO A 21 16.63 9.67 -8.01
CA PRO A 21 16.82 9.32 -9.42
C PRO A 21 17.23 7.86 -9.59
N VAL A 22 16.63 7.18 -10.58
CA VAL A 22 16.95 5.79 -10.91
C VAL A 22 18.43 5.67 -11.29
N GLY A 23 19.21 4.88 -10.52
CA GLY A 23 20.56 4.50 -10.91
C GLY A 23 20.53 3.47 -12.05
N ASP A 24 21.59 3.43 -12.86
CA ASP A 24 21.71 2.55 -14.05
C ASP A 24 21.56 1.03 -13.76
N GLU A 25 21.65 0.60 -12.51
CA GLU A 25 21.54 -0.81 -12.07
C GLU A 25 20.29 -1.10 -11.24
N ALA A 26 19.35 -0.14 -11.08
CA ALA A 26 18.16 -0.34 -10.28
C ALA A 26 17.19 -1.30 -10.97
N GLN A 27 16.82 -2.37 -10.28
CA GLN A 27 15.75 -3.26 -10.74
C GLN A 27 14.41 -2.54 -10.57
N LEU A 28 13.77 -2.22 -11.71
CA LEU A 28 12.46 -1.55 -11.71
C LEU A 28 11.33 -2.56 -11.87
N TYR A 29 10.26 -2.34 -11.09
CA TYR A 29 9.05 -3.15 -11.11
C TYR A 29 7.88 -2.32 -11.65
N GLU A 30 7.02 -2.96 -12.46
CA GLU A 30 5.85 -2.29 -13.03
C GLU A 30 4.72 -2.21 -12.00
N HIS A 31 4.31 -0.99 -11.62
CA HIS A 31 3.22 -0.72 -10.68
C HIS A 31 1.92 -0.34 -11.37
N PHE A 32 1.99 0.26 -12.54
CA PHE A 32 0.81 0.63 -13.31
C PHE A 32 1.09 0.52 -14.81
N ARG A 33 0.10 0.05 -15.55
CA ARG A 33 0.14 -0.04 -17.01
C ARG A 33 -1.19 0.38 -17.60
N VAL A 34 -1.13 1.20 -18.64
CA VAL A 34 -2.30 1.58 -19.42
C VAL A 34 -1.93 1.74 -20.90
N VAL A 35 -2.82 1.30 -21.78
CA VAL A 35 -2.72 1.57 -23.21
C VAL A 35 -3.60 2.79 -23.51
N VAL A 36 -3.01 3.80 -24.13
CA VAL A 36 -3.71 5.03 -24.47
C VAL A 36 -4.75 4.75 -25.58
N ASP A 37 -5.99 5.20 -25.35
CA ASP A 37 -7.09 4.98 -26.28
C ASP A 37 -6.81 5.57 -27.65
N LYS A 38 -7.36 4.94 -28.72
CA LYS A 38 -7.19 5.38 -30.11
C LYS A 38 -7.70 6.80 -30.36
N GLY A 39 -8.73 7.22 -29.62
CA GLY A 39 -9.35 8.55 -29.72
C GLY A 39 -8.82 9.56 -28.70
N GLN A 40 -7.78 9.22 -27.95
CA GLN A 40 -7.22 10.10 -26.93
C GLN A 40 -6.55 11.33 -27.57
N GLU A 41 -6.95 12.51 -27.13
CA GLU A 41 -6.23 13.75 -27.47
C GLU A 41 -4.84 13.77 -26.84
N MET A 42 -3.90 14.43 -27.51
CA MET A 42 -2.53 14.56 -27.02
C MET A 42 -2.49 15.48 -25.79
N VAL A 43 -2.50 14.90 -24.61
CA VAL A 43 -2.34 15.59 -23.33
C VAL A 43 -1.00 15.23 -22.68
N ARG A 44 -0.51 16.06 -21.78
CA ARG A 44 0.71 15.76 -21.01
C ARG A 44 0.52 14.49 -20.18
N VAL A 45 1.57 13.67 -20.07
CA VAL A 45 1.52 12.40 -19.34
C VAL A 45 1.21 12.59 -17.86
N ASP A 46 1.68 13.70 -17.25
CA ASP A 46 1.37 14.02 -15.85
C ASP A 46 -0.14 14.25 -15.62
N LYS A 47 -0.82 14.92 -16.57
CA LYS A 47 -2.27 15.10 -16.53
C LYS A 47 -2.99 13.79 -16.83
N TYR A 48 -2.53 13.07 -17.84
CA TYR A 48 -3.12 11.79 -18.25
C TYR A 48 -3.13 10.75 -17.12
N LEU A 49 -2.02 10.67 -16.38
CA LEU A 49 -1.89 9.77 -15.24
C LEU A 49 -2.68 10.27 -14.03
N PHE A 50 -2.71 11.59 -13.77
CA PHE A 50 -3.48 12.16 -12.67
C PHE A 50 -4.97 11.82 -12.76
N ASP A 51 -5.53 11.81 -13.97
CA ASP A 51 -6.94 11.47 -14.20
C ASP A 51 -7.23 9.95 -14.00
N ARG A 52 -6.20 9.11 -13.87
CA ARG A 52 -6.29 7.63 -13.83
C ARG A 52 -5.73 6.99 -12.56
N LEU A 53 -4.81 7.65 -11.88
CA LEU A 53 -4.27 7.19 -10.62
C LEU A 53 -5.10 7.77 -9.48
N THR A 54 -5.64 6.90 -8.65
CA THR A 54 -6.24 7.27 -7.36
C THR A 54 -5.12 7.58 -6.37
N ASN A 55 -5.32 8.52 -5.47
CA ASN A 55 -4.39 8.87 -4.38
C ASN A 55 -3.03 9.45 -4.80
N SER A 56 -2.85 9.89 -6.05
CA SER A 56 -1.63 10.57 -6.50
C SER A 56 -1.86 12.03 -6.81
N SER A 57 -1.01 12.91 -6.31
CA SER A 57 -1.03 14.31 -6.71
C SER A 57 -0.28 14.51 -8.04
N ARG A 58 -0.66 15.53 -8.81
CA ARG A 58 0.02 15.86 -10.07
C ARG A 58 1.51 16.16 -9.87
N ASN A 59 1.87 16.80 -8.76
CA ASN A 59 3.26 17.11 -8.41
C ASN A 59 4.09 15.83 -8.20
N ARG A 60 3.51 14.82 -7.54
CA ARG A 60 4.15 13.51 -7.34
C ARG A 60 4.40 12.80 -8.67
N ILE A 61 3.42 12.80 -9.57
CA ILE A 61 3.58 12.22 -10.91
C ILE A 61 4.68 12.95 -11.69
N GLN A 62 4.78 14.26 -11.56
CA GLN A 62 5.84 15.04 -12.21
C GLN A 62 7.23 14.65 -11.66
N LYS A 63 7.39 14.59 -10.34
CA LYS A 63 8.65 14.14 -9.71
C LYS A 63 9.03 12.73 -10.17
N ALA A 64 8.08 11.79 -10.17
CA ALA A 64 8.32 10.41 -10.63
C ALA A 64 8.73 10.36 -12.11
N ALA A 65 8.09 11.14 -12.98
CA ALA A 65 8.45 11.21 -14.40
C ALA A 65 9.85 11.81 -14.60
N ASP A 66 10.18 12.87 -13.87
CA ASP A 66 11.48 13.54 -13.97
C ASP A 66 12.62 12.66 -13.38
N ALA A 67 12.31 11.78 -12.44
CA ALA A 67 13.20 10.77 -11.89
C ALA A 67 13.33 9.50 -12.76
N GLY A 68 12.57 9.39 -13.87
CA GLY A 68 12.66 8.26 -14.81
C GLY A 68 11.72 7.08 -14.54
N PHE A 69 10.80 7.19 -13.58
CA PHE A 69 9.86 6.13 -13.23
C PHE A 69 8.60 6.05 -14.12
N VAL A 70 8.38 7.03 -14.99
CA VAL A 70 7.28 7.01 -15.98
C VAL A 70 7.85 6.68 -17.35
N MET A 71 7.31 5.64 -17.98
CA MET A 71 7.76 5.20 -19.30
C MET A 71 6.62 5.29 -20.31
N ALA A 72 6.98 5.59 -21.57
CA ALA A 72 6.13 5.43 -22.72
C ALA A 72 6.80 4.47 -23.69
N ASN A 73 6.11 3.38 -24.03
CA ASN A 73 6.61 2.32 -24.93
C ASN A 73 7.99 1.78 -24.47
N GLY A 74 8.17 1.60 -23.16
CA GLY A 74 9.40 1.08 -22.55
C GLY A 74 10.56 2.06 -22.43
N LYS A 75 10.34 3.36 -22.72
CA LYS A 75 11.37 4.41 -22.58
C LYS A 75 10.92 5.45 -21.56
N ALA A 76 11.82 5.82 -20.65
CA ALA A 76 11.56 6.86 -19.66
C ALA A 76 11.21 8.18 -20.35
N VAL A 77 10.17 8.85 -19.86
CA VAL A 77 9.66 10.11 -20.41
C VAL A 77 9.52 11.16 -19.31
N LYS A 78 9.74 12.43 -19.68
CA LYS A 78 9.52 13.55 -18.76
C LYS A 78 8.04 13.86 -18.59
N SER A 79 7.71 14.54 -17.50
CA SER A 79 6.35 14.97 -17.15
C SER A 79 5.63 15.75 -18.27
N SER A 80 6.39 16.43 -19.13
CA SER A 80 5.87 17.19 -20.29
C SER A 80 5.56 16.35 -21.54
N TYR A 81 5.90 15.04 -21.53
CA TYR A 81 5.61 14.15 -22.65
C TYR A 81 4.12 14.18 -22.99
N LYS A 82 3.78 14.31 -24.27
CA LYS A 82 2.40 14.24 -24.74
C LYS A 82 2.08 12.83 -25.18
N VAL A 83 1.16 12.19 -24.47
CA VAL A 83 0.69 10.84 -24.81
C VAL A 83 0.08 10.82 -26.21
N LYS A 84 0.33 9.75 -26.94
CA LYS A 84 -0.20 9.51 -28.28
C LYS A 84 -1.17 8.32 -28.23
N PRO A 85 -2.15 8.26 -29.14
CA PRO A 85 -2.97 7.06 -29.28
C PRO A 85 -2.12 5.80 -29.40
N MET A 86 -2.51 4.76 -28.68
CA MET A 86 -1.83 3.46 -28.60
C MET A 86 -0.49 3.43 -27.85
N ASP A 87 -0.02 4.53 -27.26
CA ASP A 87 1.12 4.47 -26.38
C ASP A 87 0.83 3.52 -25.20
N VAL A 88 1.83 2.75 -24.82
CA VAL A 88 1.83 1.97 -23.58
C VAL A 88 2.53 2.79 -22.52
N ILE A 89 1.76 3.35 -21.60
CA ILE A 89 2.30 4.11 -20.46
C ILE A 89 2.43 3.19 -19.28
N THR A 90 3.62 3.15 -18.67
CA THR A 90 3.89 2.39 -17.46
C THR A 90 4.47 3.29 -16.38
N VAL A 91 4.09 3.03 -15.13
CA VAL A 91 4.74 3.61 -13.95
C VAL A 91 5.53 2.50 -13.30
N MET A 92 6.81 2.73 -13.18
CA MET A 92 7.77 1.81 -12.57
C MET A 92 8.13 2.30 -11.18
N MET A 93 8.60 1.40 -10.32
CA MET A 93 9.20 1.73 -9.02
C MET A 93 10.40 0.84 -8.78
N ASP A 94 11.28 1.27 -7.90
CA ASP A 94 12.50 0.53 -7.48
C ASP A 94 12.21 -0.63 -6.50
N ARG A 95 10.94 -0.90 -6.25
CA ARG A 95 10.46 -1.96 -5.36
C ARG A 95 9.39 -2.80 -6.04
N PRO A 96 9.23 -4.07 -5.66
CA PRO A 96 8.13 -4.91 -6.15
C PRO A 96 6.77 -4.25 -5.86
N ARG A 97 5.81 -4.46 -6.76
CA ARG A 97 4.43 -4.13 -6.47
C ARG A 97 4.04 -4.90 -5.22
N TYR A 98 3.73 -4.16 -4.15
CA TYR A 98 3.14 -4.76 -2.98
C TYR A 98 1.72 -5.18 -3.40
N GLU A 99 1.56 -6.43 -3.76
CA GLU A 99 0.24 -7.03 -3.80
C GLU A 99 -0.23 -7.01 -2.36
N ASN A 100 -1.45 -6.57 -2.09
CA ASN A 100 -2.06 -6.42 -0.77
C ASN A 100 -2.14 -7.71 0.05
N GLU A 101 -1.36 -8.69 -0.31
CA GLU A 101 -1.28 -9.99 0.32
C GLU A 101 -0.25 -9.92 1.44
N VAL A 102 -0.74 -9.81 2.65
CA VAL A 102 0.11 -9.94 3.84
C VAL A 102 0.63 -11.37 3.89
N ILE A 103 1.92 -11.55 3.72
CA ILE A 103 2.56 -12.87 3.80
C ILE A 103 2.63 -13.29 5.28
N PRO A 104 1.94 -14.37 5.70
CA PRO A 104 2.02 -14.86 7.07
C PRO A 104 3.44 -15.34 7.40
N GLU A 105 4.00 -14.85 8.51
CA GLU A 105 5.34 -15.22 8.98
C GLU A 105 5.28 -15.71 10.43
N ASP A 106 5.98 -16.81 10.71
CA ASP A 106 6.06 -17.40 12.06
C ASP A 106 6.99 -16.56 12.97
N ILE A 107 6.45 -15.44 13.43
CA ILE A 107 7.13 -14.50 14.32
C ILE A 107 6.44 -14.59 15.69
N PRO A 108 7.19 -14.80 16.79
CA PRO A 108 6.62 -14.88 18.12
C PRO A 108 5.86 -13.59 18.50
N LEU A 109 4.63 -13.75 19.02
CA LEU A 109 3.80 -12.68 19.54
C LEU A 109 3.72 -12.78 21.08
N ASP A 110 3.91 -11.64 21.75
CA ASP A 110 3.62 -11.50 23.19
C ASP A 110 2.12 -11.17 23.36
N ILE A 111 1.27 -12.22 23.41
CA ILE A 111 -0.18 -12.10 23.51
C ILE A 111 -0.54 -12.01 25.00
N VAL A 112 -1.02 -10.84 25.43
CA VAL A 112 -1.41 -10.56 26.82
C VAL A 112 -2.84 -11.02 27.12
N TYR A 113 -3.71 -10.96 26.11
CA TYR A 113 -5.10 -11.40 26.19
C TYR A 113 -5.59 -11.87 24.82
N GLU A 114 -6.41 -12.89 24.80
CA GLU A 114 -7.08 -13.35 23.57
C GLU A 114 -8.41 -14.02 23.90
N ASP A 115 -9.44 -13.68 23.12
CA ASP A 115 -10.71 -14.39 23.10
C ASP A 115 -11.16 -14.64 21.64
N LYS A 116 -12.42 -14.97 21.44
CA LYS A 116 -12.96 -15.23 20.09
C LYS A 116 -13.10 -13.97 19.23
N TYR A 117 -13.12 -12.77 19.82
CA TYR A 117 -13.42 -11.52 19.13
C TYR A 117 -12.19 -10.63 18.92
N LEU A 118 -11.28 -10.64 19.88
CA LEU A 118 -10.09 -9.78 19.84
C LEU A 118 -8.88 -10.45 20.52
N MET A 119 -7.72 -9.94 20.22
CA MET A 119 -6.51 -10.19 20.99
C MET A 119 -5.80 -8.88 21.33
N VAL A 120 -5.02 -8.90 22.40
CA VAL A 120 -4.16 -7.81 22.84
C VAL A 120 -2.72 -8.27 22.78
N VAL A 121 -1.91 -7.59 22.00
CA VAL A 121 -0.50 -7.91 21.79
C VAL A 121 0.36 -6.83 22.41
N ASN A 122 1.37 -7.21 23.18
CA ASN A 122 2.40 -6.31 23.69
C ASN A 122 3.53 -6.19 22.65
N LYS A 123 3.48 -5.12 21.85
CA LYS A 123 4.48 -4.89 20.80
C LYS A 123 5.81 -4.42 21.42
N PRO A 124 6.94 -5.07 21.12
CA PRO A 124 8.24 -4.54 21.52
C PRO A 124 8.61 -3.29 20.70
N ALA A 125 9.49 -2.46 21.24
CA ALA A 125 10.14 -1.40 20.48
C ALA A 125 11.02 -2.00 19.34
N GLY A 126 11.10 -1.30 18.22
CA GLY A 126 11.84 -1.75 17.03
C GLY A 126 11.03 -2.60 16.05
N LEU A 127 9.87 -3.14 16.45
CA LEU A 127 8.98 -3.90 15.57
C LEU A 127 8.06 -2.95 14.79
N VAL A 128 8.13 -3.02 13.45
CA VAL A 128 7.19 -2.29 12.57
C VAL A 128 5.81 -2.93 12.66
N VAL A 129 4.76 -2.11 12.72
CA VAL A 129 3.38 -2.62 12.82
C VAL A 129 2.89 -3.14 11.48
N HIS A 130 2.95 -2.34 10.43
CA HIS A 130 2.40 -2.67 9.11
C HIS A 130 3.50 -2.64 8.06
N PRO A 131 3.51 -3.58 7.10
CA PRO A 131 4.44 -3.53 5.98
C PRO A 131 4.42 -2.18 5.28
N GLY A 132 5.58 -1.70 4.89
CA GLY A 132 5.74 -0.42 4.21
C GLY A 132 7.17 -0.24 3.70
N HIS A 133 7.51 0.94 3.21
CA HIS A 133 8.80 1.23 2.60
C HIS A 133 9.99 0.68 3.41
N GLY A 134 10.77 -0.21 2.78
CA GLY A 134 11.92 -0.87 3.41
C GLY A 134 11.61 -1.97 4.45
N ASN A 135 10.35 -2.23 4.79
CA ASN A 135 9.94 -3.22 5.80
C ASN A 135 8.73 -4.04 5.32
N TYR A 136 8.90 -4.81 4.25
CA TYR A 136 7.81 -5.62 3.68
C TYR A 136 7.61 -6.95 4.41
N HIS A 137 8.59 -7.36 5.20
CA HIS A 137 8.63 -8.59 5.97
C HIS A 137 8.99 -8.31 7.43
N GLY A 138 8.75 -9.28 8.29
CA GLY A 138 9.12 -9.19 9.70
C GLY A 138 8.28 -8.17 10.49
N THR A 139 7.07 -7.84 10.05
CA THR A 139 6.20 -6.88 10.72
C THR A 139 5.21 -7.55 11.67
N LEU A 140 4.61 -6.77 12.55
CA LEU A 140 3.56 -7.27 13.45
C LEU A 140 2.39 -7.88 12.66
N VAL A 141 2.01 -7.27 11.53
CA VAL A 141 0.92 -7.76 10.68
C VAL A 141 1.25 -9.13 10.08
N ASN A 142 2.51 -9.38 9.65
CA ASN A 142 2.92 -10.71 9.18
C ASN A 142 2.79 -11.77 10.28
N ALA A 143 3.16 -11.43 11.53
CA ALA A 143 3.02 -12.32 12.68
C ALA A 143 1.55 -12.60 13.04
N ILE A 144 0.69 -11.57 13.01
CA ILE A 144 -0.75 -11.69 13.26
C ILE A 144 -1.40 -12.57 12.18
N ALA A 145 -1.04 -12.38 10.92
CA ALA A 145 -1.55 -13.19 9.82
C ALA A 145 -1.21 -14.67 10.01
N TRP A 146 0.01 -14.98 10.48
CA TRP A 146 0.41 -16.35 10.81
C TRP A 146 -0.40 -16.92 11.98
N HIS A 147 -0.56 -16.15 13.05
CA HIS A 147 -1.32 -16.57 14.22
C HIS A 147 -2.79 -16.84 13.89
N MET A 148 -3.36 -16.03 13.00
CA MET A 148 -4.78 -16.09 12.63
C MET A 148 -5.09 -16.96 11.41
N LYS A 149 -4.13 -17.56 10.75
CA LYS A 149 -4.31 -18.31 9.48
C LYS A 149 -5.35 -19.43 9.55
N ASP A 150 -5.55 -20.04 10.71
CA ASP A 150 -6.50 -21.13 10.94
C ASP A 150 -7.83 -20.62 11.57
N ASN A 151 -7.98 -19.31 11.77
CA ASN A 151 -9.23 -18.73 12.25
C ASN A 151 -10.25 -18.65 11.09
N PRO A 152 -11.46 -19.23 11.23
CA PRO A 152 -12.47 -19.22 10.17
C PRO A 152 -12.97 -17.81 9.81
N ASP A 153 -12.84 -16.84 10.71
CA ASP A 153 -13.21 -15.44 10.48
C ASP A 153 -12.07 -14.59 9.92
N TYR A 154 -10.89 -15.20 9.69
CA TYR A 154 -9.74 -14.51 9.10
C TYR A 154 -9.95 -14.25 7.61
N ASP A 155 -9.88 -12.98 7.21
CA ASP A 155 -9.87 -12.58 5.81
C ASP A 155 -8.42 -12.36 5.34
N ALA A 156 -7.91 -13.27 4.52
CA ALA A 156 -6.57 -13.17 3.94
C ALA A 156 -6.41 -11.97 2.98
N ASN A 157 -7.53 -11.40 2.50
CA ASN A 157 -7.50 -10.20 1.65
C ASN A 157 -7.56 -8.90 2.45
N ASP A 158 -7.73 -8.97 3.80
CA ASP A 158 -7.66 -7.78 4.64
C ASP A 158 -6.19 -7.36 4.84
N PRO A 159 -5.71 -6.29 4.21
CA PRO A 159 -4.32 -5.85 4.32
C PRO A 159 -3.96 -5.40 5.74
N HIS A 160 -4.96 -5.09 6.56
CA HIS A 160 -4.74 -4.64 7.94
C HIS A 160 -4.82 -5.78 8.97
N VAL A 161 -5.29 -6.96 8.57
CA VAL A 161 -5.35 -8.17 9.41
C VAL A 161 -5.92 -7.89 10.81
N GLY A 162 -7.07 -7.19 10.85
CA GLY A 162 -7.76 -6.86 12.09
C GLY A 162 -7.16 -5.69 12.91
N LEU A 163 -6.12 -5.00 12.43
CA LEU A 163 -5.63 -3.78 13.07
C LEU A 163 -6.69 -2.69 13.08
N VAL A 164 -6.89 -2.05 14.23
CA VAL A 164 -7.82 -0.92 14.45
C VAL A 164 -7.09 0.35 14.89
N HIS A 165 -5.82 0.25 15.25
CA HIS A 165 -4.91 1.35 15.57
C HIS A 165 -3.46 0.91 15.43
N ARG A 166 -2.53 1.84 15.52
CA ARG A 166 -1.09 1.57 15.44
C ARG A 166 -0.30 2.46 16.39
N ILE A 167 0.90 2.02 16.73
CA ILE A 167 1.94 2.79 17.41
C ILE A 167 3.21 2.76 16.55
N ASP A 168 4.11 3.69 16.76
CA ASP A 168 5.33 3.80 15.97
C ASP A 168 6.27 2.60 16.15
N LYS A 169 7.20 2.42 15.20
CA LYS A 169 8.18 1.34 15.22
C LYS A 169 8.89 1.22 16.55
N ASP A 170 9.44 2.32 17.03
CA ASP A 170 10.28 2.35 18.23
C ASP A 170 9.50 2.54 19.53
N THR A 171 8.18 2.61 19.44
CA THR A 171 7.27 2.63 20.59
C THR A 171 6.89 1.21 20.97
N SER A 172 7.02 0.86 22.26
CA SER A 172 6.46 -0.37 22.83
C SER A 172 5.10 -0.11 23.45
N GLY A 173 4.26 -1.13 23.51
CA GLY A 173 2.96 -1.02 24.16
C GLY A 173 1.91 -2.00 23.63
N LEU A 174 0.73 -1.91 24.20
CA LEU A 174 -0.38 -2.78 23.88
C LEU A 174 -1.11 -2.33 22.61
N LEU A 175 -1.36 -3.27 21.72
CA LEU A 175 -2.22 -3.12 20.57
C LEU A 175 -3.41 -4.07 20.64
N VAL A 176 -4.59 -3.54 20.30
CA VAL A 176 -5.81 -4.33 20.20
C VAL A 176 -6.01 -4.74 18.74
N ILE A 177 -6.21 -6.01 18.51
CA ILE A 177 -6.41 -6.62 17.19
C ILE A 177 -7.79 -7.26 17.17
N ALA A 178 -8.60 -6.92 16.20
CA ALA A 178 -9.90 -7.55 15.98
C ALA A 178 -9.73 -8.91 15.28
N LYS A 179 -10.45 -9.93 15.73
CA LYS A 179 -10.42 -11.28 15.14
C LYS A 179 -11.64 -11.58 14.28
N THR A 180 -12.64 -10.70 14.31
CA THR A 180 -13.87 -10.82 13.50
C THR A 180 -14.19 -9.48 12.83
N PRO A 181 -14.92 -9.48 11.69
CA PRO A 181 -15.34 -8.24 11.00
C PRO A 181 -16.16 -7.30 11.90
N ASP A 182 -17.05 -7.86 12.71
CA ASP A 182 -17.89 -7.09 13.64
C ASP A 182 -17.06 -6.42 14.73
N ALA A 183 -16.08 -7.14 15.30
CA ALA A 183 -15.15 -6.58 16.28
C ALA A 183 -14.30 -5.47 15.64
N LYS A 184 -13.83 -5.66 14.40
CA LYS A 184 -13.04 -4.66 13.67
C LYS A 184 -13.83 -3.36 13.49
N THR A 185 -15.10 -3.46 13.06
CA THR A 185 -15.98 -2.31 12.89
C THR A 185 -16.23 -1.59 14.22
N ASN A 186 -16.56 -2.34 15.27
CA ASN A 186 -16.87 -1.78 16.58
C ASN A 186 -15.66 -1.11 17.23
N LEU A 187 -14.51 -1.78 17.25
CA LEU A 187 -13.27 -1.24 17.80
C LEU A 187 -12.76 -0.05 16.99
N GLY A 188 -12.79 -0.15 15.65
CA GLY A 188 -12.42 0.96 14.77
C GLY A 188 -13.23 2.22 15.05
N ASN A 189 -14.55 2.09 15.22
CA ASN A 189 -15.42 3.20 15.61
C ASN A 189 -15.07 3.80 17.00
N GLN A 190 -14.70 2.95 17.97
CA GLN A 190 -14.29 3.42 19.30
C GLN A 190 -12.97 4.20 19.24
N PHE A 191 -11.98 3.71 18.49
CA PHE A 191 -10.70 4.43 18.31
C PHE A 191 -10.91 5.74 17.54
N PHE A 192 -11.68 5.71 16.46
CA PHE A 192 -12.01 6.91 15.67
C PHE A 192 -12.72 7.99 16.50
N ASN A 193 -13.71 7.60 17.29
CA ASN A 193 -14.49 8.52 18.14
C ASN A 193 -13.80 8.82 19.48
N LYS A 194 -12.62 8.25 19.77
CA LYS A 194 -11.89 8.40 21.03
C LYS A 194 -12.74 8.03 22.26
N THR A 195 -13.55 6.98 22.14
CA THR A 195 -14.42 6.49 23.21
C THR A 195 -13.85 5.26 23.94
N THR A 196 -12.68 4.77 23.53
CA THR A 196 -11.91 3.75 24.25
C THR A 196 -11.55 4.28 25.64
N LYS A 197 -11.74 3.47 26.69
CA LYS A 197 -11.42 3.80 28.08
C LYS A 197 -10.29 2.91 28.59
#